data_8faa2cd3566756007f228ae2ce6d7235
#
_entry.id   8faa2cd3566756007f228ae2ce6d7235
#
_cell.length_a   1.000
_cell.length_b   1.000
_cell.length_c   1.000
_cell.angle_alpha   90.00
_cell.angle_beta   90.00
_cell.angle_gamma   90.00
#
_symmetry.space_group_name_H-M   'P 1'
#
loop_
_entity.id
_entity.type
_entity.pdbx_description
1 polymer ?
#
loop_
_entity_poly.entity_id
_entity_poly.type
_entity_poly.pdbx_seq_one_letter_code
_entity_poly.pdbx_strand_id
1 'polypeptide(L)'
;MPAAVRTLPISAEHREFTVKVGGQEVGREQHLAGAYVTKAVNRIAAARLVYLDGSAAASDFALSNAATFVPGAEVEILAGDQANPVSIFKGVVMRQAIRVRERSASQLVVECRHAAAKLTVGAKNAFFFGEKDSDILSGLLSAASVNAQVEATSVSHPQQVQFRATDWDFLLARAEANGKLVFTNDDQVKVKAPVLSGQPVCTLTFGATVLELDAEVEARSQFSAVKSFTWDPAQQALVSRDAADPNIAGPGNLAGDDLAAVAALPNFELRHAALAEDEAQAWADALWLKSKLSKVSGRVKCEGIATVNPGDLVELAGVGDRFNGTVFVTGVRQDFDTAQGWKTHIQFGAIERWAAEEHAVSAPKAGALLPAVNGLQIGTVASNEDPDGEHRVRVRLPLVNEQADGVWARVASLDAGDQRGFFFRPEIGDEVVVGFLEDDPRRAVILGMLHSSAKAAPLTGSDDNHEKLYKSRSGMRLYFNDDKKVVLLETPAGNRLTLSEDDQGLKLEDQNGNKLEFTAQGVKLESAAGLEIKAAGELKLSGQSAELKSSGTTTVKGASVAIN
;
A
#
# COMPACT_ATOMS: atom_id res chain seq x y z
N MET A 1 40.02 -38.71 -3.99
CA MET A 1 38.69 -38.24 -3.60
C MET A 1 37.84 -39.47 -3.34
N PRO A 2 37.14 -39.63 -2.24
CA PRO A 2 36.20 -40.74 -2.09
C PRO A 2 35.09 -40.59 -3.16
N ALA A 3 34.75 -41.70 -3.80
CA ALA A 3 33.68 -41.72 -4.79
C ALA A 3 32.38 -41.25 -4.14
N ALA A 4 31.77 -40.21 -4.69
CA ALA A 4 30.46 -39.72 -4.21
C ALA A 4 29.49 -40.91 -4.26
N VAL A 5 28.85 -41.17 -3.10
CA VAL A 5 27.80 -42.18 -3.03
C VAL A 5 26.67 -41.70 -3.93
N ARG A 6 26.49 -42.33 -5.07
CA ARG A 6 25.39 -42.06 -6.00
C ARG A 6 24.11 -42.55 -5.36
N THR A 7 23.34 -41.64 -4.79
CA THR A 7 21.95 -41.93 -4.42
C THR A 7 21.14 -41.92 -5.71
N LEU A 8 20.95 -43.08 -6.30
CA LEU A 8 20.10 -43.23 -7.48
C LEU A 8 18.65 -42.98 -7.05
N PRO A 9 17.88 -42.24 -7.83
CA PRO A 9 16.45 -42.14 -7.61
C PRO A 9 15.81 -43.53 -7.64
N ILE A 10 14.67 -43.70 -6.95
CA ILE A 10 13.87 -44.95 -6.98
C ILE A 10 13.73 -45.45 -8.42
N SER A 11 13.91 -46.78 -8.64
CA SER A 11 13.81 -47.38 -9.98
C SER A 11 12.44 -47.10 -10.62
N ALA A 12 12.39 -46.95 -11.94
CA ALA A 12 11.16 -46.62 -12.67
C ALA A 12 10.00 -47.62 -12.44
N GLU A 13 10.35 -48.86 -12.10
CA GLU A 13 9.42 -49.97 -11.91
C GLU A 13 8.53 -49.85 -10.65
N HIS A 14 8.88 -48.99 -9.69
CA HIS A 14 8.17 -48.84 -8.42
C HIS A 14 7.54 -47.47 -8.24
N ARG A 15 7.48 -46.64 -9.29
CA ARG A 15 6.94 -45.28 -9.20
C ARG A 15 5.46 -45.26 -9.51
N GLU A 16 4.70 -44.88 -8.54
CA GLU A 16 3.24 -44.80 -8.67
C GLU A 16 2.71 -43.39 -8.34
N PHE A 17 1.69 -43.00 -9.07
CA PHE A 17 0.84 -41.84 -8.75
C PHE A 17 -0.55 -42.34 -8.38
N THR A 18 -0.96 -42.04 -7.15
CA THR A 18 -2.27 -42.39 -6.66
C THR A 18 -3.07 -41.11 -6.41
N VAL A 19 -4.24 -41.03 -6.99
CA VAL A 19 -5.17 -39.93 -6.75
C VAL A 19 -6.29 -40.42 -5.86
N LYS A 20 -6.54 -39.73 -4.75
CA LYS A 20 -7.67 -39.98 -3.85
C LYS A 20 -8.63 -38.80 -3.89
N VAL A 21 -9.92 -39.06 -3.89
CA VAL A 21 -10.98 -38.08 -3.82
C VAL A 21 -11.91 -38.46 -2.67
N GLY A 22 -12.14 -37.54 -1.72
CA GLY A 22 -12.90 -37.85 -0.50
C GLY A 22 -12.32 -39.03 0.29
N GLY A 23 -10.99 -39.23 0.23
CA GLY A 23 -10.29 -40.36 0.86
C GLY A 23 -10.34 -41.69 0.10
N GLN A 24 -11.12 -41.78 -0.98
CA GLN A 24 -11.21 -42.98 -1.82
C GLN A 24 -10.25 -42.88 -3.03
N GLU A 25 -9.55 -43.97 -3.33
CA GLU A 25 -8.68 -44.03 -4.47
C GLU A 25 -9.50 -44.02 -5.78
N VAL A 26 -9.08 -43.19 -6.74
CA VAL A 26 -9.61 -43.20 -8.10
C VAL A 26 -9.00 -44.38 -8.82
N GLY A 27 -9.85 -45.30 -9.29
CA GLY A 27 -9.39 -46.56 -9.88
C GLY A 27 -8.54 -46.35 -11.12
N ARG A 28 -7.62 -47.26 -11.35
CA ARG A 28 -6.67 -47.22 -12.50
C ARG A 28 -7.39 -47.32 -13.85
N GLU A 29 -8.59 -47.89 -13.86
CA GLU A 29 -9.46 -47.97 -15.03
C GLU A 29 -9.92 -46.60 -15.53
N GLN A 30 -9.78 -45.56 -14.73
CA GLN A 30 -10.12 -44.17 -15.12
C GLN A 30 -9.03 -43.51 -16.00
N HIS A 31 -7.95 -44.21 -16.35
CA HIS A 31 -6.93 -43.76 -17.29
C HIS A 31 -6.38 -42.35 -17.05
N LEU A 32 -5.67 -42.16 -15.96
CA LEU A 32 -4.94 -40.92 -15.69
C LEU A 32 -3.85 -40.72 -16.76
N ALA A 33 -4.02 -39.70 -17.63
CA ALA A 33 -3.07 -39.36 -18.69
C ALA A 33 -1.95 -38.44 -18.23
N GLY A 34 -2.25 -37.59 -17.21
CA GLY A 34 -1.23 -36.70 -16.63
C GLY A 34 -1.66 -36.11 -15.30
N ALA A 35 -0.69 -35.86 -14.44
CA ALA A 35 -0.83 -35.17 -13.17
C ALA A 35 0.29 -34.14 -13.01
N TYR A 36 -0.07 -32.90 -12.76
CA TYR A 36 0.86 -31.77 -12.63
C TYR A 36 0.59 -31.08 -11.30
N VAL A 37 1.58 -31.05 -10.42
CA VAL A 37 1.47 -30.39 -9.12
C VAL A 37 2.50 -29.27 -9.05
N THR A 38 2.10 -28.09 -8.63
CA THR A 38 2.99 -26.93 -8.46
C THR A 38 2.82 -26.37 -7.05
N LYS A 39 3.93 -26.29 -6.33
CA LYS A 39 4.05 -25.64 -5.03
C LYS A 39 5.16 -24.59 -5.10
N ALA A 40 4.94 -23.40 -4.63
CA ALA A 40 5.97 -22.36 -4.53
C ALA A 40 5.74 -21.47 -3.32
N VAL A 41 6.80 -20.86 -2.83
CA VAL A 41 6.70 -19.86 -1.75
C VAL A 41 5.79 -18.71 -2.18
N ASN A 42 5.01 -18.16 -1.26
CA ASN A 42 4.09 -17.06 -1.50
C ASN A 42 3.02 -17.32 -2.58
N ARG A 43 2.79 -18.58 -2.93
CA ARG A 43 1.79 -19.00 -3.91
C ARG A 43 0.93 -20.14 -3.38
N ILE A 44 -0.33 -20.15 -3.79
CA ILE A 44 -1.26 -21.22 -3.44
C ILE A 44 -0.94 -22.44 -4.28
N ALA A 45 -0.65 -23.55 -3.63
CA ALA A 45 -0.38 -24.82 -4.29
C ALA A 45 -1.53 -25.24 -5.21
N ALA A 46 -1.17 -25.80 -6.35
CA ALA A 46 -2.10 -26.16 -7.41
C ALA A 46 -1.82 -27.55 -7.94
N ALA A 47 -2.86 -28.26 -8.32
CA ALA A 47 -2.73 -29.49 -9.10
C ALA A 47 -3.67 -29.46 -10.29
N ARG A 48 -3.23 -30.11 -11.36
CA ARG A 48 -4.00 -30.35 -12.56
C ARG A 48 -3.92 -31.83 -12.91
N LEU A 49 -5.07 -32.48 -12.97
CA LEU A 49 -5.22 -33.85 -13.38
C LEU A 49 -5.85 -33.90 -14.78
N VAL A 50 -5.39 -34.81 -15.60
CA VAL A 50 -5.91 -35.05 -16.94
C VAL A 50 -6.25 -36.55 -17.07
N TYR A 51 -7.53 -36.80 -17.23
CA TYR A 51 -8.05 -38.16 -17.47
C TYR A 51 -8.52 -38.29 -18.90
N LEU A 52 -8.38 -39.49 -19.47
CA LEU A 52 -9.09 -39.82 -20.71
C LEU A 52 -10.55 -40.09 -20.38
N ASP A 53 -11.45 -39.33 -20.98
CA ASP A 53 -12.90 -39.45 -20.75
C ASP A 53 -13.65 -39.05 -22.02
N GLY A 54 -14.81 -39.63 -22.20
CA GLY A 54 -15.68 -39.41 -23.34
C GLY A 54 -15.69 -40.55 -24.34
N SER A 55 -16.89 -41.02 -24.62
CA SER A 55 -17.21 -42.04 -25.63
C SER A 55 -18.13 -41.44 -26.70
N ALA A 56 -17.63 -41.29 -27.93
CA ALA A 56 -18.44 -40.81 -29.04
C ALA A 56 -19.58 -41.77 -29.38
N ALA A 57 -19.35 -43.09 -29.20
CA ALA A 57 -20.36 -44.10 -29.44
C ALA A 57 -21.52 -44.06 -28.43
N ALA A 58 -21.21 -43.73 -27.15
CA ALA A 58 -22.22 -43.58 -26.10
C ALA A 58 -22.74 -42.16 -26.01
N SER A 59 -22.16 -41.18 -26.72
CA SER A 59 -22.45 -39.74 -26.58
C SER A 59 -22.38 -39.26 -25.13
N ASP A 60 -21.40 -39.75 -24.38
CA ASP A 60 -21.31 -39.54 -22.92
C ASP A 60 -19.88 -39.34 -22.43
N PHE A 61 -19.75 -38.68 -21.27
CA PHE A 61 -18.51 -38.46 -20.51
C PHE A 61 -18.68 -39.02 -19.09
N ALA A 62 -18.52 -40.31 -18.94
CA ALA A 62 -18.87 -41.03 -17.72
C ALA A 62 -18.16 -40.52 -16.47
N LEU A 63 -16.84 -40.23 -16.55
CA LEU A 63 -16.09 -39.74 -15.41
C LEU A 63 -16.43 -38.28 -15.08
N SER A 64 -16.67 -37.45 -16.10
CA SER A 64 -17.11 -36.06 -15.92
C SER A 64 -18.49 -35.96 -15.27
N ASN A 65 -19.39 -36.91 -15.60
CA ASN A 65 -20.74 -36.96 -15.02
C ASN A 65 -20.78 -37.57 -13.61
N ALA A 66 -19.72 -38.30 -13.24
CA ALA A 66 -19.64 -38.89 -11.90
C ALA A 66 -19.44 -37.81 -10.81
N ALA A 67 -19.88 -38.11 -9.59
CA ALA A 67 -19.70 -37.21 -8.43
C ALA A 67 -18.23 -37.09 -7.95
N THR A 68 -17.31 -37.84 -8.56
CA THR A 68 -15.92 -37.94 -8.11
C THR A 68 -15.19 -36.58 -8.13
N PHE A 69 -15.24 -35.85 -9.26
CA PHE A 69 -14.46 -34.61 -9.44
C PHE A 69 -15.31 -33.35 -9.47
N VAL A 70 -16.42 -33.34 -8.75
CA VAL A 70 -17.24 -32.12 -8.65
C VAL A 70 -16.48 -31.00 -7.90
N PRO A 71 -16.65 -29.72 -8.26
CA PRO A 71 -16.07 -28.62 -7.51
C PRO A 71 -16.41 -28.71 -6.01
N GLY A 72 -15.40 -28.58 -5.16
CA GLY A 72 -15.50 -28.75 -3.70
C GLY A 72 -15.06 -30.14 -3.20
N ALA A 73 -14.92 -31.14 -4.06
CA ALA A 73 -14.40 -32.45 -3.66
C ALA A 73 -12.94 -32.36 -3.19
N GLU A 74 -12.61 -33.01 -2.08
CA GLU A 74 -11.24 -33.06 -1.55
C GLU A 74 -10.40 -34.03 -2.37
N VAL A 75 -9.19 -33.58 -2.74
CA VAL A 75 -8.24 -34.34 -3.55
C VAL A 75 -6.90 -34.44 -2.82
N GLU A 76 -6.38 -35.68 -2.75
CA GLU A 76 -5.00 -35.94 -2.34
C GLU A 76 -4.28 -36.68 -3.47
N ILE A 77 -3.05 -36.24 -3.76
CA ILE A 77 -2.18 -36.88 -4.75
C ILE A 77 -0.95 -37.43 -4.01
N LEU A 78 -0.76 -38.72 -4.13
CA LEU A 78 0.39 -39.42 -3.57
C LEU A 78 1.31 -39.83 -4.71
N ALA A 79 2.61 -39.78 -4.45
CA ALA A 79 3.62 -40.20 -5.41
C ALA A 79 4.80 -40.88 -4.69
N GLY A 80 5.51 -41.76 -5.40
CA GLY A 80 6.71 -42.41 -4.88
C GLY A 80 6.64 -43.94 -4.95
N ASP A 81 7.26 -44.61 -3.96
CA ASP A 81 7.25 -46.04 -3.83
C ASP A 81 5.86 -46.52 -3.42
N GLN A 82 5.35 -47.56 -4.06
CA GLN A 82 4.06 -48.17 -3.75
C GLN A 82 3.93 -48.61 -2.29
N ALA A 83 5.07 -49.03 -1.66
CA ALA A 83 5.07 -49.42 -0.26
C ALA A 83 4.99 -48.24 0.71
N ASN A 84 5.49 -47.04 0.32
CA ASN A 84 5.54 -45.86 1.15
C ASN A 84 5.25 -44.60 0.30
N PRO A 85 4.03 -44.43 -0.19
CA PRO A 85 3.68 -43.27 -1.01
C PRO A 85 3.66 -41.99 -0.14
N VAL A 86 4.22 -40.91 -0.69
CA VAL A 86 4.28 -39.58 -0.04
C VAL A 86 3.22 -38.70 -0.65
N SER A 87 2.46 -38.01 0.19
CA SER A 87 1.52 -36.97 -0.27
C SER A 87 2.29 -35.79 -0.86
N ILE A 88 2.05 -35.50 -2.13
CA ILE A 88 2.65 -34.37 -2.84
C ILE A 88 1.67 -33.21 -3.02
N PHE A 89 0.38 -33.45 -2.79
CA PHE A 89 -0.65 -32.41 -2.86
C PHE A 89 -1.90 -32.82 -2.09
N LYS A 90 -2.45 -31.86 -1.34
CA LYS A 90 -3.80 -31.89 -0.79
C LYS A 90 -4.53 -30.59 -1.12
N GLY A 91 -5.80 -30.69 -1.48
CA GLY A 91 -6.61 -29.54 -1.81
C GLY A 91 -8.02 -29.91 -2.24
N VAL A 92 -8.68 -28.99 -2.92
CA VAL A 92 -10.06 -29.17 -3.38
C VAL A 92 -10.15 -28.95 -4.89
N VAL A 93 -11.07 -29.63 -5.53
CA VAL A 93 -11.42 -29.37 -6.93
C VAL A 93 -12.04 -27.98 -7.03
N MET A 94 -11.45 -27.12 -7.85
CA MET A 94 -11.97 -25.78 -8.12
C MET A 94 -12.62 -25.68 -9.49
N ARG A 95 -12.15 -26.49 -10.44
CA ARG A 95 -12.63 -26.45 -11.81
C ARG A 95 -12.59 -27.82 -12.44
N GLN A 96 -13.64 -28.12 -13.19
CA GLN A 96 -13.77 -29.29 -14.05
C GLN A 96 -14.01 -28.80 -15.50
N ALA A 97 -13.32 -29.39 -16.46
CA ALA A 97 -13.49 -29.06 -17.87
C ALA A 97 -13.31 -30.28 -18.76
N ILE A 98 -14.13 -30.42 -19.78
CA ILE A 98 -13.94 -31.40 -20.84
C ILE A 98 -13.20 -30.77 -22.01
N ARG A 99 -12.35 -31.56 -22.68
CA ARG A 99 -11.62 -31.15 -23.89
C ARG A 99 -11.80 -32.18 -24.97
N VAL A 100 -12.35 -31.75 -26.09
CA VAL A 100 -12.43 -32.55 -27.31
C VAL A 100 -11.57 -31.91 -28.38
N ARG A 101 -10.74 -32.68 -29.05
CA ARG A 101 -9.88 -32.26 -30.14
C ARG A 101 -9.98 -33.21 -31.30
N GLU A 102 -9.87 -32.71 -32.51
CA GLU A 102 -10.03 -33.49 -33.75
C GLU A 102 -9.11 -34.74 -33.84
N ARG A 103 -7.90 -34.64 -33.33
CA ARG A 103 -6.86 -35.67 -33.50
C ARG A 103 -6.32 -36.25 -32.18
N SER A 104 -7.03 -36.08 -31.08
CA SER A 104 -6.63 -36.64 -29.79
C SER A 104 -7.84 -37.16 -29.02
N ALA A 105 -7.59 -38.08 -28.10
CA ALA A 105 -8.61 -38.58 -27.21
C ALA A 105 -9.24 -37.46 -26.41
N SER A 106 -10.56 -37.55 -26.16
CA SER A 106 -11.25 -36.64 -25.30
C SER A 106 -10.75 -36.71 -23.86
N GLN A 107 -10.77 -35.63 -23.16
CA GLN A 107 -10.17 -35.50 -21.84
C GLN A 107 -11.08 -34.80 -20.87
N LEU A 108 -11.08 -35.28 -19.63
CA LEU A 108 -11.51 -34.54 -18.46
C LEU A 108 -10.27 -33.87 -17.85
N VAL A 109 -10.34 -32.57 -17.63
CA VAL A 109 -9.31 -31.77 -16.95
C VAL A 109 -9.86 -31.28 -15.62
N VAL A 110 -9.21 -31.65 -14.53
CA VAL A 110 -9.56 -31.27 -13.17
C VAL A 110 -8.48 -30.35 -12.62
N GLU A 111 -8.85 -29.14 -12.20
CA GLU A 111 -7.94 -28.19 -11.57
C GLU A 111 -8.26 -28.09 -10.07
N CYS A 112 -7.25 -28.37 -9.27
CA CYS A 112 -7.34 -28.33 -7.81
C CYS A 112 -6.47 -27.23 -7.23
N ARG A 113 -6.88 -26.70 -6.09
CA ARG A 113 -6.13 -25.71 -5.32
C ARG A 113 -6.09 -26.11 -3.86
N HIS A 114 -5.01 -25.72 -3.18
CA HIS A 114 -4.94 -25.80 -1.73
C HIS A 114 -6.11 -25.03 -1.08
N ALA A 115 -6.56 -25.43 0.10
CA ALA A 115 -7.71 -24.84 0.81
C ALA A 115 -7.57 -23.31 1.02
N ALA A 116 -6.35 -22.79 1.07
CA ALA A 116 -6.06 -21.37 1.15
C ALA A 116 -6.58 -20.54 -0.04
N ALA A 117 -7.01 -21.18 -1.15
CA ALA A 117 -7.66 -20.49 -2.26
C ALA A 117 -8.89 -19.68 -1.84
N LYS A 118 -9.53 -20.05 -0.73
CA LYS A 118 -10.65 -19.27 -0.14
C LYS A 118 -10.26 -17.83 0.19
N LEU A 119 -8.99 -17.61 0.57
CA LEU A 119 -8.46 -16.29 0.95
C LEU A 119 -8.28 -15.34 -0.25
N THR A 120 -8.30 -15.86 -1.48
CA THR A 120 -8.15 -15.05 -2.71
C THR A 120 -9.46 -14.50 -3.23
N VAL A 121 -10.58 -14.89 -2.64
CA VAL A 121 -11.92 -14.54 -3.17
C VAL A 121 -12.48 -13.36 -2.41
N GLY A 122 -12.69 -12.27 -3.16
CA GLY A 122 -13.30 -11.04 -2.64
C GLY A 122 -12.33 -10.16 -1.87
N ALA A 123 -12.28 -8.89 -2.26
CA ALA A 123 -11.56 -7.87 -1.51
C ALA A 123 -12.33 -7.50 -0.24
N LYS A 124 -11.62 -7.36 0.87
CA LYS A 124 -12.17 -7.06 2.20
C LYS A 124 -11.62 -5.77 2.77
N ASN A 125 -12.29 -5.27 3.79
CA ASN A 125 -11.87 -4.12 4.59
C ASN A 125 -11.95 -4.51 6.06
N ALA A 126 -10.87 -4.26 6.82
CA ALA A 126 -10.81 -4.51 8.24
C ALA A 126 -9.83 -3.54 8.93
N PHE A 127 -10.10 -3.26 10.20
CA PHE A 127 -9.19 -2.56 11.09
C PHE A 127 -8.71 -3.52 12.17
N PHE A 128 -7.42 -3.46 12.49
CA PHE A 128 -6.78 -4.21 13.55
C PHE A 128 -6.08 -3.21 14.48
N PHE A 129 -6.26 -3.34 15.79
CA PHE A 129 -5.75 -2.38 16.77
C PHE A 129 -4.95 -3.07 17.86
N GLY A 130 -3.70 -2.62 18.08
CA GLY A 130 -2.83 -3.17 19.11
C GLY A 130 -2.38 -4.60 18.86
N GLU A 131 -2.46 -5.08 17.61
CA GLU A 131 -2.16 -6.46 17.24
C GLU A 131 -0.80 -6.58 16.54
N LYS A 132 -0.21 -7.77 16.65
CA LYS A 132 0.98 -8.15 15.88
C LYS A 132 0.55 -8.76 14.54
N ASP A 133 1.41 -8.64 13.52
CA ASP A 133 1.13 -9.29 12.23
C ASP A 133 0.85 -10.78 12.38
N SER A 134 1.60 -11.51 13.22
CA SER A 134 1.37 -12.94 13.47
C SER A 134 -0.03 -13.25 13.97
N ASP A 135 -0.61 -12.39 14.81
CA ASP A 135 -1.93 -12.57 15.39
C ASP A 135 -3.01 -12.29 14.35
N ILE A 136 -2.84 -11.19 13.59
CA ILE A 136 -3.71 -10.83 12.46
C ILE A 136 -3.75 -11.97 11.43
N LEU A 137 -2.58 -12.46 10.99
CA LEU A 137 -2.49 -13.52 9.98
C LEU A 137 -3.12 -14.83 10.48
N SER A 138 -2.91 -15.18 11.76
CA SER A 138 -3.54 -16.34 12.38
C SER A 138 -5.06 -16.21 12.42
N GLY A 139 -5.56 -15.01 12.71
CA GLY A 139 -6.99 -14.69 12.69
C GLY A 139 -7.62 -14.85 11.32
N LEU A 140 -6.97 -14.31 10.25
CA LEU A 140 -7.45 -14.44 8.87
C LEU A 140 -7.53 -15.91 8.42
N LEU A 141 -6.49 -16.69 8.70
CA LEU A 141 -6.43 -18.11 8.36
C LEU A 141 -7.49 -18.92 9.11
N SER A 142 -7.66 -18.65 10.39
CA SER A 142 -8.69 -19.29 11.23
C SER A 142 -10.11 -18.95 10.75
N ALA A 143 -10.38 -17.70 10.44
CA ALA A 143 -11.68 -17.26 9.90
C ALA A 143 -12.05 -17.96 8.58
N ALA A 144 -11.05 -18.30 7.77
CA ALA A 144 -11.22 -19.08 6.53
C ALA A 144 -11.28 -20.60 6.77
N SER A 145 -11.19 -21.07 8.02
CA SER A 145 -11.07 -22.50 8.40
C SER A 145 -9.93 -23.19 7.66
N VAL A 146 -8.76 -22.56 7.65
CA VAL A 146 -7.52 -23.09 7.09
C VAL A 146 -6.57 -23.42 8.23
N ASN A 147 -6.08 -24.65 8.29
CA ASN A 147 -5.04 -25.04 9.25
C ASN A 147 -3.78 -24.22 9.01
N ALA A 148 -3.23 -23.65 10.08
CA ALA A 148 -2.09 -22.76 9.93
C ALA A 148 -1.09 -22.87 11.09
N GLN A 149 0.17 -22.60 10.76
CA GLN A 149 1.25 -22.36 11.70
C GLN A 149 1.90 -21.03 11.34
N VAL A 150 1.68 -20.00 12.15
CA VAL A 150 2.25 -18.68 11.96
C VAL A 150 3.32 -18.44 13.02
N GLU A 151 4.53 -18.21 12.59
CA GLU A 151 5.65 -17.85 13.45
C GLU A 151 5.46 -16.43 13.97
N ALA A 152 5.68 -16.23 15.28
CA ALA A 152 5.48 -14.96 15.95
C ALA A 152 6.28 -13.81 15.31
N THR A 153 5.66 -12.61 15.29
CA THR A 153 6.31 -11.35 14.91
C THR A 153 6.52 -10.46 16.14
N SER A 154 7.47 -9.55 16.08
CA SER A 154 7.82 -8.66 17.21
C SER A 154 6.99 -7.39 17.25
N VAL A 155 6.75 -6.78 16.09
CA VAL A 155 6.11 -5.46 15.97
C VAL A 155 4.63 -5.53 16.31
N SER A 156 4.18 -4.71 17.27
CA SER A 156 2.76 -4.50 17.56
C SER A 156 2.32 -3.19 16.92
N HIS A 157 1.30 -3.25 16.07
CA HIS A 157 0.79 -2.09 15.36
C HIS A 157 -0.30 -1.40 16.19
N PRO A 158 -0.16 -0.09 16.53
CA PRO A 158 -1.26 0.66 17.14
C PRO A 158 -2.53 0.59 16.29
N GLN A 159 -2.36 0.61 14.98
CA GLN A 159 -3.42 0.45 13.98
C GLN A 159 -2.85 -0.19 12.72
N GLN A 160 -3.53 -1.20 12.21
CA GLN A 160 -3.27 -1.78 10.89
C GLN A 160 -4.58 -1.85 10.10
N VAL A 161 -4.52 -1.69 8.79
CA VAL A 161 -5.70 -1.61 7.94
C VAL A 161 -5.57 -2.53 6.74
N GLN A 162 -6.51 -3.45 6.60
CA GLN A 162 -6.75 -4.12 5.34
C GLN A 162 -7.75 -3.28 4.56
N PHE A 163 -7.36 -2.76 3.39
CA PHE A 163 -8.19 -1.90 2.58
C PHE A 163 -8.28 -2.44 1.15
N ARG A 164 -9.47 -2.86 0.75
CA ARG A 164 -9.79 -3.39 -0.58
C ARG A 164 -8.78 -4.44 -1.10
N ALA A 165 -8.26 -5.25 -0.20
CA ALA A 165 -7.34 -6.34 -0.51
C ALA A 165 -7.98 -7.69 -0.17
N THR A 166 -7.61 -8.74 -0.91
CA THR A 166 -7.98 -10.10 -0.50
C THR A 166 -7.23 -10.46 0.78
N ASP A 167 -7.75 -11.41 1.56
CA ASP A 167 -7.04 -11.88 2.76
C ASP A 167 -5.67 -12.46 2.40
N TRP A 168 -5.55 -13.09 1.22
CA TRP A 168 -4.31 -13.65 0.73
C TRP A 168 -3.26 -12.58 0.40
N ASP A 169 -3.64 -11.53 -0.33
CA ASP A 169 -2.71 -10.47 -0.71
C ASP A 169 -2.26 -9.67 0.52
N PHE A 170 -3.19 -9.41 1.45
CA PHE A 170 -2.86 -8.76 2.72
C PHE A 170 -1.92 -9.62 3.57
N LEU A 171 -2.20 -10.94 3.65
CA LEU A 171 -1.34 -11.91 4.35
C LEU A 171 0.07 -11.91 3.77
N LEU A 172 0.22 -11.97 2.44
CA LEU A 172 1.52 -11.95 1.79
C LEU A 172 2.29 -10.66 2.11
N ALA A 173 1.64 -9.51 1.96
CA ALA A 173 2.27 -8.21 2.21
C ALA A 173 2.80 -8.10 3.66
N ARG A 174 2.01 -8.58 4.64
CA ARG A 174 2.42 -8.52 6.05
C ARG A 174 3.46 -9.58 6.41
N ALA A 175 3.38 -10.78 5.82
CA ALA A 175 4.40 -11.82 6.01
C ALA A 175 5.76 -11.35 5.50
N GLU A 176 5.81 -10.84 4.26
CA GLU A 176 7.05 -10.37 3.63
C GLU A 176 7.66 -9.17 4.35
N ALA A 177 6.84 -8.24 4.87
CA ALA A 177 7.33 -7.11 5.67
C ALA A 177 8.09 -7.55 6.94
N ASN A 178 7.87 -8.79 7.41
CA ASN A 178 8.56 -9.41 8.53
C ASN A 178 9.62 -10.44 8.09
N GLY A 179 10.05 -10.45 6.84
CA GLY A 179 11.01 -11.42 6.32
C GLY A 179 10.52 -12.87 6.32
N LYS A 180 9.21 -13.09 6.39
CA LYS A 180 8.60 -14.42 6.42
C LYS A 180 8.08 -14.81 5.05
N LEU A 181 8.11 -16.11 4.77
CA LEU A 181 7.58 -16.71 3.55
C LEU A 181 6.34 -17.54 3.88
N VAL A 182 5.44 -17.63 2.92
CA VAL A 182 4.18 -18.38 3.05
C VAL A 182 4.28 -19.67 2.23
N PHE A 183 4.02 -20.78 2.90
CA PHE A 183 4.05 -22.13 2.32
C PHE A 183 2.66 -22.75 2.43
N THR A 184 2.15 -23.28 1.32
CA THR A 184 0.88 -24.02 1.27
C THR A 184 1.19 -25.48 0.99
N ASN A 185 1.66 -26.18 2.02
CA ASN A 185 2.04 -27.58 1.92
C ASN A 185 0.95 -28.47 2.52
N ASP A 186 0.48 -29.42 1.74
CA ASP A 186 -0.50 -30.44 2.12
C ASP A 186 -1.82 -29.83 2.62
N ASP A 187 -2.12 -29.92 3.91
CA ASP A 187 -3.35 -29.42 4.52
C ASP A 187 -3.13 -28.15 5.38
N GLN A 188 -1.92 -27.59 5.35
CA GLN A 188 -1.49 -26.51 6.23
C GLN A 188 -0.86 -25.34 5.51
N VAL A 189 -1.18 -24.12 5.97
CA VAL A 189 -0.43 -22.91 5.63
C VAL A 189 0.61 -22.64 6.72
N LYS A 190 1.88 -22.53 6.32
CA LYS A 190 2.97 -22.12 7.22
C LYS A 190 3.46 -20.74 6.85
N VAL A 191 3.54 -19.84 7.82
CA VAL A 191 4.14 -18.51 7.68
C VAL A 191 5.35 -18.48 8.61
N LYS A 192 6.54 -18.50 8.04
CA LYS A 192 7.79 -18.60 8.81
C LYS A 192 8.97 -17.98 8.08
N ALA A 193 10.02 -17.64 8.83
CA ALA A 193 11.30 -17.27 8.24
C ALA A 193 11.92 -18.45 7.45
N PRO A 194 12.68 -18.19 6.38
CA PRO A 194 13.41 -19.24 5.68
C PRO A 194 14.48 -19.87 6.59
N VAL A 195 14.54 -21.19 6.61
CA VAL A 195 15.57 -21.93 7.36
C VAL A 195 16.70 -22.28 6.38
N LEU A 196 17.87 -21.72 6.62
CA LEU A 196 19.03 -21.80 5.70
C LEU A 196 20.17 -22.67 6.24
N SER A 197 19.97 -23.25 7.39
CA SER A 197 20.90 -24.19 8.03
C SER A 197 20.24 -25.56 8.20
N GLY A 198 20.99 -26.61 8.02
CA GLY A 198 20.51 -27.98 8.14
C GLY A 198 21.06 -28.88 7.03
N GLN A 199 20.64 -30.14 7.09
CA GLN A 199 21.04 -31.12 6.04
C GLN A 199 20.12 -30.98 4.82
N PRO A 200 20.68 -30.96 3.58
CA PRO A 200 19.88 -31.02 2.38
C PRO A 200 19.03 -32.29 2.32
N VAL A 201 17.79 -32.19 1.85
CA VAL A 201 16.86 -33.33 1.71
C VAL A 201 17.34 -34.30 0.61
N CYS A 202 18.10 -33.80 -0.38
CA CYS A 202 18.76 -34.61 -1.41
C CYS A 202 19.94 -33.84 -2.00
N THR A 203 20.82 -34.63 -2.69
CA THR A 203 21.93 -34.10 -3.51
C THR A 203 21.64 -34.35 -4.98
N LEU A 204 21.66 -33.30 -5.80
CA LEU A 204 21.51 -33.36 -7.25
C LEU A 204 22.88 -33.21 -7.91
N THR A 205 23.34 -34.26 -8.57
CA THR A 205 24.70 -34.33 -9.15
C THR A 205 24.64 -34.29 -10.67
N PHE A 206 25.38 -33.34 -11.28
CA PHE A 206 25.55 -33.30 -12.73
C PHE A 206 26.23 -34.59 -13.24
N GLY A 207 25.71 -35.12 -14.31
CA GLY A 207 26.17 -36.41 -14.87
C GLY A 207 25.60 -37.63 -14.13
N ALA A 208 24.73 -37.49 -13.12
CA ALA A 208 24.08 -38.58 -12.41
C ALA A 208 22.58 -38.38 -12.24
N THR A 209 22.15 -37.37 -11.53
CA THR A 209 20.72 -37.14 -11.17
C THR A 209 20.12 -35.91 -11.82
N VAL A 210 20.92 -34.97 -12.28
CA VAL A 210 20.48 -33.77 -13.00
C VAL A 210 20.18 -34.14 -14.46
N LEU A 211 18.95 -33.84 -14.91
CA LEU A 211 18.52 -33.97 -16.30
C LEU A 211 18.67 -32.64 -17.05
N GLU A 212 18.25 -31.56 -16.45
CA GLU A 212 18.36 -30.19 -16.96
C GLU A 212 18.73 -29.26 -15.81
N LEU A 213 19.55 -28.25 -16.08
CA LEU A 213 19.88 -27.21 -15.10
C LEU A 213 20.06 -25.88 -15.81
N ASP A 214 19.31 -24.87 -15.33
CA ASP A 214 19.57 -23.47 -15.62
C ASP A 214 19.88 -22.81 -14.27
N ALA A 215 21.04 -22.17 -14.13
CA ALA A 215 21.43 -21.47 -12.92
C ALA A 215 22.19 -20.20 -13.27
N GLU A 216 21.93 -19.15 -12.55
CA GLU A 216 22.54 -17.84 -12.76
C GLU A 216 22.96 -17.20 -11.43
N VAL A 217 23.95 -16.30 -11.50
CA VAL A 217 24.38 -15.43 -10.43
C VAL A 217 24.06 -14.00 -10.84
N GLU A 218 23.27 -13.29 -10.05
CA GLU A 218 22.85 -11.92 -10.36
C GLU A 218 23.46 -10.94 -9.35
N ALA A 219 24.27 -10.03 -9.83
CA ALA A 219 24.93 -9.02 -9.00
C ALA A 219 24.03 -7.82 -8.68
N ARG A 220 23.07 -7.47 -9.56
CA ARG A 220 22.21 -6.27 -9.40
C ARG A 220 21.30 -6.32 -8.18
N SER A 221 20.92 -7.52 -7.76
CA SER A 221 20.06 -7.75 -6.60
C SER A 221 20.84 -7.96 -5.29
N GLN A 222 22.18 -7.86 -5.33
CA GLN A 222 23.02 -8.03 -4.16
C GLN A 222 23.38 -6.69 -3.53
N PHE A 223 23.13 -6.55 -2.24
CA PHE A 223 23.38 -5.32 -1.48
C PHE A 223 24.43 -5.57 -0.41
N SER A 224 25.39 -4.63 -0.26
CA SER A 224 26.37 -4.64 0.82
C SER A 224 25.78 -4.15 2.14
N ALA A 225 24.77 -3.30 2.08
CA ALA A 225 24.00 -2.82 3.23
C ALA A 225 22.61 -2.36 2.78
N VAL A 226 21.65 -2.43 3.68
CA VAL A 226 20.29 -1.88 3.49
C VAL A 226 20.00 -0.92 4.63
N LYS A 227 19.50 0.27 4.30
CA LYS A 227 19.16 1.29 5.26
C LYS A 227 17.72 1.77 5.05
N SER A 228 16.96 1.84 6.12
CA SER A 228 15.62 2.40 6.12
C SER A 228 15.63 3.83 6.64
N PHE A 229 14.83 4.70 6.01
CA PHE A 229 14.60 6.08 6.42
C PHE A 229 13.10 6.31 6.60
N THR A 230 12.72 6.85 7.75
CA THR A 230 11.34 7.23 8.04
C THR A 230 11.30 8.66 8.60
N TRP A 231 10.22 9.40 8.32
CA TRP A 231 10.01 10.72 8.88
C TRP A 231 9.40 10.61 10.28
N ASP A 232 10.08 11.17 11.28
CA ASP A 232 9.51 11.34 12.62
C ASP A 232 8.91 12.75 12.74
N PRO A 233 7.58 12.89 12.78
CA PRO A 233 6.94 14.19 12.91
C PRO A 233 7.13 14.86 14.28
N ALA A 234 7.44 14.10 15.33
CA ALA A 234 7.66 14.65 16.66
C ALA A 234 9.05 15.31 16.77
N GLN A 235 10.04 14.72 16.13
CA GLN A 235 11.41 15.26 16.08
C GLN A 235 11.62 16.18 14.86
N GLN A 236 10.69 16.17 13.89
CA GLN A 236 10.82 16.84 12.58
C GLN A 236 12.14 16.47 11.89
N ALA A 237 12.50 15.20 11.92
CA ALA A 237 13.75 14.67 11.41
C ALA A 237 13.56 13.34 10.67
N LEU A 238 14.51 13.02 9.80
CA LEU A 238 14.64 11.68 9.24
C LEU A 238 15.34 10.78 10.26
N VAL A 239 14.65 9.72 10.66
CA VAL A 239 15.24 8.64 11.46
C VAL A 239 15.69 7.53 10.51
N SER A 240 16.90 7.02 10.71
CA SER A 240 17.44 5.91 9.91
C SER A 240 17.70 4.68 10.76
N ARG A 241 17.52 3.50 10.15
CA ARG A 241 17.85 2.19 10.71
C ARG A 241 18.67 1.40 9.70
N ASP A 242 19.75 0.81 10.18
CA ASP A 242 20.56 -0.13 9.40
C ASP A 242 19.96 -1.54 9.55
N ALA A 243 19.77 -2.25 8.45
CA ALA A 243 19.35 -3.64 8.50
C ALA A 243 20.40 -4.53 9.16
N ALA A 244 19.94 -5.58 9.84
CA ALA A 244 20.80 -6.61 10.36
C ALA A 244 21.25 -7.55 9.23
N ASP A 245 22.57 -7.81 9.13
CA ASP A 245 23.07 -8.76 8.14
C ASP A 245 22.55 -10.16 8.47
N PRO A 246 21.81 -10.82 7.56
CA PRO A 246 21.31 -12.18 7.79
C PRO A 246 22.42 -13.24 7.79
N ASN A 247 23.67 -12.85 7.50
CA ASN A 247 24.88 -13.70 7.51
C ASN A 247 24.73 -15.00 6.71
N ILE A 248 24.25 -14.88 5.48
CA ILE A 248 24.03 -16.01 4.56
C ILE A 248 25.15 -16.04 3.53
N ALA A 249 25.93 -17.11 3.52
CA ALA A 249 26.97 -17.32 2.51
C ALA A 249 26.37 -17.67 1.13
N GLY A 250 25.32 -18.50 1.10
CA GLY A 250 24.71 -19.05 -0.14
C GLY A 250 25.65 -20.02 -0.88
N PRO A 251 25.19 -20.58 -2.00
CA PRO A 251 25.99 -21.50 -2.83
C PRO A 251 27.08 -20.78 -3.62
N GLY A 252 28.04 -21.55 -4.14
CA GLY A 252 29.10 -21.07 -5.01
C GLY A 252 30.27 -20.41 -4.28
N ASN A 253 31.27 -20.03 -5.06
CA ASN A 253 32.54 -19.46 -4.58
C ASN A 253 32.66 -17.92 -4.71
N LEU A 254 31.59 -17.21 -5.09
CA LEU A 254 31.53 -15.76 -5.05
C LEU A 254 30.92 -15.29 -3.74
N ALA A 255 31.59 -14.38 -3.06
CA ALA A 255 31.01 -13.74 -1.90
C ALA A 255 29.90 -12.76 -2.32
N GLY A 256 28.88 -12.63 -1.48
CA GLY A 256 27.78 -11.67 -1.74
C GLY A 256 28.26 -10.24 -1.81
N ASP A 257 29.27 -9.88 -0.99
CA ASP A 257 29.85 -8.56 -0.96
C ASP A 257 30.66 -8.22 -2.22
N ASP A 258 31.34 -9.22 -2.83
CA ASP A 258 32.02 -9.03 -4.11
C ASP A 258 31.02 -8.74 -5.23
N LEU A 259 29.86 -9.40 -5.20
CA LEU A 259 28.78 -9.15 -6.15
C LEU A 259 28.13 -7.78 -5.92
N ALA A 260 27.89 -7.40 -4.67
CA ALA A 260 27.35 -6.10 -4.31
C ALA A 260 28.28 -4.95 -4.75
N ALA A 261 29.60 -5.16 -4.69
CA ALA A 261 30.59 -4.18 -5.15
C ALA A 261 30.49 -3.87 -6.65
N VAL A 262 29.94 -4.79 -7.47
CA VAL A 262 29.74 -4.57 -8.91
C VAL A 262 28.77 -3.42 -9.17
N ALA A 263 27.70 -3.31 -8.37
CA ALA A 263 26.73 -2.23 -8.47
C ALA A 263 27.26 -0.90 -7.91
N ALA A 264 28.36 -0.93 -7.13
CA ALA A 264 28.96 0.23 -6.47
C ALA A 264 27.95 1.09 -5.66
N LEU A 265 26.91 0.46 -5.13
CA LEU A 265 25.89 1.11 -4.31
C LEU A 265 26.26 0.90 -2.82
N PRO A 266 26.67 1.94 -2.09
CA PRO A 266 27.12 1.79 -0.70
C PRO A 266 26.00 1.30 0.24
N ASN A 267 24.77 1.75 0.01
CA ASN A 267 23.59 1.31 0.74
C ASN A 267 22.40 1.25 -0.20
N PHE A 268 21.58 0.24 -0.07
CA PHE A 268 20.23 0.28 -0.65
C PHE A 268 19.30 1.01 0.33
N GLU A 269 18.66 2.07 -0.12
CA GLU A 269 17.84 2.92 0.74
C GLU A 269 16.34 2.64 0.55
N LEU A 270 15.69 2.29 1.65
CA LEU A 270 14.24 2.25 1.76
C LEU A 270 13.75 3.57 2.38
N ARG A 271 12.97 4.35 1.65
CA ARG A 271 12.41 5.61 2.12
C ARG A 271 10.91 5.50 2.26
N HIS A 272 10.43 5.70 3.48
CA HIS A 272 9.03 5.56 3.85
C HIS A 272 8.45 6.90 4.32
N ALA A 273 7.12 7.00 4.28
CA ALA A 273 6.39 7.98 5.09
C ALA A 273 6.60 7.67 6.59
N ALA A 274 5.90 8.36 7.48
CA ALA A 274 5.98 8.09 8.91
C ALA A 274 5.63 6.62 9.21
N LEU A 275 6.62 5.83 9.59
CA LEU A 275 6.54 4.43 9.95
C LEU A 275 7.19 4.22 11.31
N ALA A 276 6.66 3.31 12.12
CA ALA A 276 7.29 2.97 13.39
C ALA A 276 8.72 2.43 13.16
N GLU A 277 9.65 2.77 14.03
CA GLU A 277 11.05 2.40 13.88
C GLU A 277 11.25 0.89 13.76
N ASP A 278 10.55 0.11 14.59
CA ASP A 278 10.63 -1.36 14.58
C ASP A 278 10.08 -1.96 13.29
N GLU A 279 9.04 -1.35 12.72
CA GLU A 279 8.49 -1.78 11.42
C GLU A 279 9.45 -1.44 10.28
N ALA A 280 10.05 -0.25 10.31
CA ALA A 280 11.06 0.16 9.34
C ALA A 280 12.30 -0.75 9.39
N GLN A 281 12.71 -1.18 10.60
CA GLN A 281 13.77 -2.17 10.81
C GLN A 281 13.40 -3.51 10.19
N ALA A 282 12.21 -4.04 10.50
CA ALA A 282 11.76 -5.32 9.97
C ALA A 282 11.74 -5.36 8.44
N TRP A 283 11.32 -4.27 7.79
CA TRP A 283 11.33 -4.16 6.33
C TRP A 283 12.76 -4.14 5.76
N ALA A 284 13.67 -3.43 6.39
CA ALA A 284 15.06 -3.39 5.97
C ALA A 284 15.74 -4.77 6.07
N ASP A 285 15.52 -5.46 7.19
CA ASP A 285 16.01 -6.82 7.42
C ASP A 285 15.44 -7.80 6.38
N ALA A 286 14.13 -7.73 6.12
CA ALA A 286 13.45 -8.55 5.13
C ALA A 286 13.99 -8.34 3.72
N LEU A 287 14.26 -7.11 3.32
CA LEU A 287 14.82 -6.81 2.01
C LEU A 287 16.24 -7.37 1.85
N TRP A 288 17.09 -7.19 2.87
CA TRP A 288 18.45 -7.73 2.81
C TRP A 288 18.47 -9.25 2.78
N LEU A 289 17.58 -9.89 3.55
CA LEU A 289 17.36 -11.33 3.51
C LEU A 289 16.99 -11.81 2.09
N LYS A 290 16.02 -11.14 1.43
CA LYS A 290 15.62 -11.46 0.05
C LYS A 290 16.78 -11.30 -0.93
N SER A 291 17.56 -10.24 -0.80
CA SER A 291 18.77 -10.00 -1.59
C SER A 291 19.76 -11.17 -1.47
N LYS A 292 20.13 -11.55 -0.25
CA LYS A 292 21.09 -12.65 -0.02
C LYS A 292 20.58 -14.01 -0.51
N LEU A 293 19.27 -14.29 -0.35
CA LEU A 293 18.66 -15.53 -0.86
C LEU A 293 18.63 -15.61 -2.39
N SER A 294 18.64 -14.48 -3.08
CA SER A 294 18.57 -14.38 -4.53
C SER A 294 19.96 -14.36 -5.19
N LYS A 295 21.05 -14.55 -4.44
CA LYS A 295 22.42 -14.55 -4.98
C LYS A 295 22.62 -15.53 -6.14
N VAL A 296 22.09 -16.73 -5.98
CA VAL A 296 22.07 -17.76 -7.00
C VAL A 296 20.64 -18.20 -7.19
N SER A 297 20.14 -18.08 -8.39
CA SER A 297 18.79 -18.49 -8.77
C SER A 297 18.81 -19.46 -9.93
N GLY A 298 17.76 -20.25 -10.06
CA GLY A 298 17.66 -21.18 -11.16
C GLY A 298 16.62 -22.26 -10.97
N ARG A 299 16.71 -23.24 -11.86
CA ARG A 299 15.86 -24.42 -11.83
C ARG A 299 16.65 -25.64 -12.22
N VAL A 300 16.35 -26.77 -11.58
CA VAL A 300 16.91 -28.07 -11.89
C VAL A 300 15.77 -29.07 -12.10
N LYS A 301 15.91 -29.90 -13.13
CA LYS A 301 15.02 -31.02 -13.42
C LYS A 301 15.73 -32.33 -13.12
N CYS A 302 15.02 -33.20 -12.44
CA CYS A 302 15.51 -34.54 -12.10
C CYS A 302 14.41 -35.59 -12.27
N GLU A 303 14.75 -36.83 -12.07
CA GLU A 303 13.76 -37.90 -11.90
C GLU A 303 12.87 -37.62 -10.69
N GLY A 304 11.65 -38.18 -10.68
CA GLY A 304 10.66 -37.91 -9.66
C GLY A 304 11.15 -38.12 -8.23
N ILE A 305 11.00 -37.07 -7.40
CA ILE A 305 11.30 -37.05 -5.96
C ILE A 305 10.10 -36.46 -5.23
N ALA A 306 9.43 -37.24 -4.39
CA ALA A 306 8.25 -36.81 -3.68
C ALA A 306 8.56 -35.97 -2.43
N THR A 307 9.76 -36.12 -1.85
CA THR A 307 10.11 -35.59 -0.52
C THR A 307 10.51 -34.12 -0.50
N VAL A 308 10.83 -33.54 -1.68
CA VAL A 308 11.27 -32.14 -1.78
C VAL A 308 10.07 -31.19 -1.83
N ASN A 309 10.09 -30.20 -0.97
CA ASN A 309 9.07 -29.15 -0.88
C ASN A 309 9.68 -27.74 -0.89
N PRO A 310 8.91 -26.70 -1.22
CA PRO A 310 9.35 -25.33 -1.00
C PRO A 310 9.70 -25.11 0.48
N GLY A 311 10.83 -24.45 0.72
CA GLY A 311 11.38 -24.24 2.06
C GLY A 311 12.44 -25.25 2.48
N ASP A 312 12.66 -26.31 1.70
CA ASP A 312 13.73 -27.28 1.95
C ASP A 312 15.07 -26.78 1.37
N LEU A 313 16.14 -27.47 1.78
CA LEU A 313 17.49 -27.30 1.23
C LEU A 313 17.82 -28.46 0.30
N VAL A 314 18.44 -28.18 -0.84
CA VAL A 314 18.93 -29.16 -1.80
C VAL A 314 20.39 -28.85 -2.11
N GLU A 315 21.23 -29.86 -2.18
CA GLU A 315 22.64 -29.72 -2.57
C GLU A 315 22.80 -29.90 -4.08
N LEU A 316 23.45 -28.94 -4.73
CA LEU A 316 23.91 -29.03 -6.12
C LEU A 316 25.38 -29.46 -6.14
N ALA A 317 25.71 -30.56 -6.82
CA ALA A 317 27.05 -31.11 -6.90
C ALA A 317 27.48 -31.35 -8.34
N GLY A 318 28.78 -31.19 -8.60
CA GLY A 318 29.36 -31.43 -9.93
C GLY A 318 29.01 -30.36 -10.97
N VAL A 319 28.44 -29.22 -10.57
CA VAL A 319 28.03 -28.11 -11.44
C VAL A 319 29.05 -26.96 -11.47
N GLY A 320 30.28 -27.25 -11.06
CA GLY A 320 31.40 -26.32 -10.98
C GLY A 320 31.36 -25.47 -9.71
N ASP A 321 32.54 -24.92 -9.31
CA ASP A 321 32.70 -24.19 -8.05
C ASP A 321 31.82 -22.94 -7.94
N ARG A 322 31.36 -22.41 -9.07
CA ARG A 322 30.51 -21.25 -9.14
C ARG A 322 29.10 -21.52 -8.62
N PHE A 323 28.59 -22.75 -8.77
CA PHE A 323 27.21 -23.11 -8.49
C PHE A 323 27.07 -24.29 -7.50
N ASN A 324 28.16 -24.97 -7.17
CA ASN A 324 28.13 -26.04 -6.17
C ASN A 324 27.71 -25.50 -4.80
N GLY A 325 26.93 -26.32 -4.09
CA GLY A 325 26.54 -26.02 -2.70
C GLY A 325 25.06 -26.14 -2.46
N THR A 326 24.66 -25.74 -1.26
CA THR A 326 23.27 -25.85 -0.79
C THR A 326 22.44 -24.66 -1.27
N VAL A 327 21.31 -24.95 -1.91
CA VAL A 327 20.33 -23.97 -2.40
C VAL A 327 19.03 -24.09 -1.62
N PHE A 328 18.35 -22.95 -1.42
CA PHE A 328 17.04 -22.87 -0.81
C PHE A 328 15.95 -23.05 -1.87
N VAL A 329 15.08 -24.05 -1.68
CA VAL A 329 14.01 -24.39 -2.62
C VAL A 329 12.87 -23.39 -2.50
N THR A 330 12.61 -22.65 -3.57
CA THR A 330 11.50 -21.67 -3.64
C THR A 330 10.28 -22.20 -4.38
N GLY A 331 10.47 -23.26 -5.21
CA GLY A 331 9.35 -23.88 -5.90
C GLY A 331 9.63 -25.33 -6.30
N VAL A 332 8.58 -26.14 -6.34
CA VAL A 332 8.62 -27.52 -6.80
C VAL A 332 7.45 -27.74 -7.74
N ARG A 333 7.75 -28.32 -8.90
CA ARG A 333 6.74 -28.80 -9.82
C ARG A 333 6.96 -30.29 -10.06
N GLN A 334 5.91 -31.07 -9.87
CA GLN A 334 5.86 -32.49 -10.14
C GLN A 334 5.09 -32.70 -11.43
N ASP A 335 5.71 -33.26 -12.44
CA ASP A 335 5.07 -33.55 -13.72
C ASP A 335 5.04 -35.06 -13.92
N PHE A 336 3.86 -35.62 -14.10
CA PHE A 336 3.65 -37.00 -14.52
C PHE A 336 2.86 -37.02 -15.81
N ASP A 337 3.35 -37.72 -16.79
CA ASP A 337 2.60 -38.10 -17.96
C ASP A 337 3.00 -39.52 -18.42
N THR A 338 2.13 -40.15 -19.22
CA THR A 338 2.33 -41.54 -19.66
C THR A 338 3.50 -41.71 -20.67
N ALA A 339 3.97 -40.61 -21.27
CA ALA A 339 5.06 -40.67 -22.27
C ALA A 339 6.43 -40.45 -21.62
N GLN A 340 6.56 -39.49 -20.68
CA GLN A 340 7.84 -39.11 -20.07
C GLN A 340 8.04 -39.67 -18.65
N GLY A 341 6.96 -40.25 -18.07
CA GLY A 341 6.98 -40.67 -16.68
C GLY A 341 6.98 -39.51 -15.72
N TRP A 342 7.48 -39.71 -14.51
CA TRP A 342 7.47 -38.69 -13.45
C TRP A 342 8.80 -37.95 -13.40
N LYS A 343 8.71 -36.61 -13.47
CA LYS A 343 9.82 -35.67 -13.34
C LYS A 343 9.54 -34.65 -12.22
N THR A 344 10.58 -34.23 -11.52
CA THR A 344 10.54 -33.15 -10.54
C THR A 344 11.37 -32.00 -11.06
N HIS A 345 10.77 -30.82 -11.08
CA HIS A 345 11.43 -29.54 -11.33
C HIS A 345 11.52 -28.78 -10.02
N ILE A 346 12.70 -28.37 -9.64
CA ILE A 346 12.98 -27.64 -8.42
C ILE A 346 13.48 -26.26 -8.81
N GLN A 347 12.81 -25.22 -8.33
CA GLN A 347 13.23 -23.83 -8.44
C GLN A 347 13.90 -23.40 -7.14
N PHE A 348 14.98 -22.63 -7.24
CA PHE A 348 15.70 -22.09 -6.10
C PHE A 348 16.07 -20.62 -6.33
N GLY A 349 16.26 -19.83 -5.25
CA GLY A 349 16.45 -18.38 -5.34
C GLY A 349 15.24 -17.66 -5.94
N ALA A 350 15.46 -16.57 -6.69
CA ALA A 350 14.45 -15.82 -7.44
C ALA A 350 13.26 -15.34 -6.58
N ILE A 351 13.56 -14.73 -5.43
CA ILE A 351 12.56 -14.15 -4.51
C ILE A 351 12.85 -12.68 -4.15
N GLU A 352 13.61 -12.00 -4.97
CA GLU A 352 14.04 -10.61 -4.75
C GLU A 352 12.87 -9.60 -4.76
N ARG A 353 11.80 -9.89 -5.50
CA ARG A 353 10.64 -9.00 -5.60
C ARG A 353 9.62 -9.23 -4.50
N TRP A 354 8.96 -8.17 -4.10
CA TRP A 354 7.80 -8.26 -3.21
C TRP A 354 6.57 -8.77 -3.98
N ALA A 355 5.70 -9.51 -3.32
CA ALA A 355 4.44 -9.94 -3.92
C ALA A 355 3.59 -8.75 -4.41
N ALA A 356 3.63 -7.63 -3.68
CA ALA A 356 2.95 -6.39 -4.05
C ALA A 356 3.52 -5.70 -5.30
N GLU A 357 4.76 -5.99 -5.69
CA GLU A 357 5.36 -5.51 -6.95
C GLU A 357 4.98 -6.39 -8.15
N GLU A 358 4.80 -7.69 -7.90
CA GLU A 358 4.43 -8.65 -8.95
C GLU A 358 2.93 -8.64 -9.26
N HIS A 359 2.10 -8.34 -8.26
CA HIS A 359 0.64 -8.44 -8.35
C HIS A 359 -0.04 -7.20 -7.77
N ALA A 360 -1.17 -6.81 -8.38
CA ALA A 360 -2.02 -5.79 -7.80
C ALA A 360 -2.69 -6.32 -6.52
N VAL A 361 -2.32 -5.78 -5.37
CA VAL A 361 -2.82 -6.22 -4.06
C VAL A 361 -4.14 -5.55 -3.64
N SER A 362 -4.66 -4.64 -4.44
CA SER A 362 -5.91 -3.92 -4.17
C SER A 362 -6.90 -4.04 -5.32
N ALA A 363 -8.19 -3.95 -5.00
CA ALA A 363 -9.23 -3.85 -6.01
C ALA A 363 -9.03 -2.59 -6.88
N PRO A 364 -9.46 -2.58 -8.15
CA PRO A 364 -9.42 -1.41 -9.00
C PRO A 364 -10.09 -0.22 -8.29
N LYS A 365 -9.36 0.90 -8.22
CA LYS A 365 -9.94 2.18 -7.81
C LYS A 365 -10.79 2.73 -8.96
N ALA A 366 -11.45 3.83 -8.77
CA ALA A 366 -12.43 4.45 -9.64
C ALA A 366 -13.71 3.63 -9.86
N GLY A 367 -14.85 4.32 -9.86
CA GLY A 367 -16.17 3.70 -10.02
C GLY A 367 -16.43 3.26 -11.47
N ALA A 368 -17.24 2.19 -11.63
CA ALA A 368 -17.71 1.72 -12.92
C ALA A 368 -16.59 1.41 -13.94
N LEU A 369 -15.47 0.85 -13.47
CA LEU A 369 -14.32 0.46 -14.31
C LEU A 369 -13.65 1.60 -15.09
N LEU A 370 -13.92 2.85 -14.74
CA LEU A 370 -13.18 3.98 -15.30
C LEU A 370 -11.70 3.92 -14.88
N PRO A 371 -10.79 4.36 -15.76
CA PRO A 371 -9.39 4.53 -15.36
C PRO A 371 -9.26 5.44 -14.15
N ALA A 372 -8.44 5.04 -13.18
CA ALA A 372 -8.16 5.81 -11.99
C ALA A 372 -7.32 7.06 -12.31
N VAL A 373 -7.62 8.19 -11.68
CA VAL A 373 -6.78 9.38 -11.70
C VAL A 373 -5.85 9.35 -10.50
N ASN A 374 -4.59 9.02 -10.74
CA ASN A 374 -3.57 8.98 -9.69
C ASN A 374 -2.95 10.38 -9.50
N GLY A 375 -2.78 10.78 -8.24
CA GLY A 375 -2.17 12.05 -7.87
C GLY A 375 -3.11 13.25 -7.98
N LEU A 376 -2.53 14.44 -8.00
CA LEU A 376 -3.24 15.70 -8.06
C LEU A 376 -3.23 16.27 -9.47
N GLN A 377 -4.24 17.06 -9.81
CA GLN A 377 -4.38 17.74 -11.08
C GLN A 377 -4.49 19.26 -10.88
N ILE A 378 -4.08 20.01 -11.87
CA ILE A 378 -4.34 21.44 -11.93
C ILE A 378 -5.68 21.66 -12.63
N GLY A 379 -6.48 22.55 -12.08
CA GLY A 379 -7.75 22.96 -12.67
C GLY A 379 -7.90 24.48 -12.69
N THR A 380 -8.80 24.97 -13.52
CA THR A 380 -9.20 26.38 -13.58
C THR A 380 -10.69 26.49 -13.29
N VAL A 381 -11.06 27.39 -12.41
CA VAL A 381 -12.46 27.60 -12.01
C VAL A 381 -13.27 28.18 -13.18
N ALA A 382 -14.36 27.51 -13.54
CA ALA A 382 -15.23 27.89 -14.64
C ALA A 382 -16.59 28.47 -14.16
N SER A 383 -17.14 27.98 -13.05
CA SER A 383 -18.39 28.46 -12.49
C SER A 383 -18.48 28.18 -11.00
N ASN A 384 -19.11 29.11 -10.27
CA ASN A 384 -19.44 29.00 -8.85
C ASN A 384 -20.93 28.70 -8.60
N GLU A 385 -21.77 28.70 -9.63
CA GLU A 385 -23.21 28.44 -9.53
C GLU A 385 -23.48 26.95 -9.81
N ASP A 386 -23.72 26.21 -8.75
CA ASP A 386 -24.04 24.78 -8.83
C ASP A 386 -25.55 24.62 -9.03
N PRO A 387 -25.99 24.04 -10.16
CA PRO A 387 -27.43 23.92 -10.47
C PRO A 387 -28.17 22.95 -9.53
N ASP A 388 -27.45 22.05 -8.88
CA ASP A 388 -28.04 21.06 -7.97
C ASP A 388 -28.04 21.54 -6.50
N GLY A 389 -27.45 22.71 -6.21
CA GLY A 389 -27.38 23.27 -4.86
C GLY A 389 -26.43 22.55 -3.90
N GLU A 390 -25.53 21.69 -4.39
CA GLU A 390 -24.58 20.87 -3.62
C GLU A 390 -23.30 21.65 -3.24
N HIS A 391 -23.29 22.97 -3.42
CA HIS A 391 -22.16 23.86 -3.11
C HIS A 391 -20.85 23.50 -3.82
N ARG A 392 -20.93 22.87 -5.00
CA ARG A 392 -19.77 22.53 -5.84
C ARG A 392 -19.30 23.73 -6.65
N VAL A 393 -18.09 23.63 -7.17
CA VAL A 393 -17.48 24.57 -8.11
C VAL A 393 -17.19 23.83 -9.39
N ARG A 394 -17.49 24.41 -10.54
CA ARG A 394 -17.15 23.83 -11.83
C ARG A 394 -15.71 24.13 -12.16
N VAL A 395 -14.91 23.08 -12.37
CA VAL A 395 -13.48 23.15 -12.63
C VAL A 395 -13.17 22.56 -13.98
N ARG A 396 -12.54 23.33 -14.84
CA ARG A 396 -11.97 22.88 -16.09
C ARG A 396 -10.63 22.21 -15.80
N LEU A 397 -10.40 21.03 -16.36
CA LEU A 397 -9.15 20.28 -16.25
C LEU A 397 -8.40 20.37 -17.59
N PRO A 398 -7.40 21.25 -17.73
CA PRO A 398 -6.76 21.51 -19.04
C PRO A 398 -6.15 20.26 -19.67
N LEU A 399 -5.57 19.37 -18.86
CA LEU A 399 -4.96 18.12 -19.34
C LEU A 399 -5.99 17.09 -19.85
N VAL A 400 -7.26 17.28 -19.55
CA VAL A 400 -8.35 16.46 -20.11
C VAL A 400 -8.88 17.11 -21.38
N ASN A 401 -9.33 18.36 -21.29
CA ASN A 401 -9.79 19.16 -22.40
C ASN A 401 -9.90 20.64 -22.01
N GLU A 402 -9.14 21.50 -22.67
CA GLU A 402 -9.12 22.94 -22.39
C GLU A 402 -10.44 23.65 -22.69
N GLN A 403 -11.20 23.15 -23.65
CA GLN A 403 -12.43 23.79 -24.14
C GLN A 403 -13.70 23.24 -23.48
N ALA A 404 -13.59 22.11 -22.78
CA ALA A 404 -14.74 21.53 -22.10
C ALA A 404 -15.15 22.35 -20.88
N ASP A 405 -16.42 22.25 -20.52
CA ASP A 405 -16.98 22.94 -19.34
C ASP A 405 -16.40 22.44 -18.01
N GLY A 406 -15.77 21.28 -17.96
CA GLY A 406 -15.13 20.72 -16.78
C GLY A 406 -16.05 19.87 -15.91
N VAL A 407 -15.57 19.58 -14.70
CA VAL A 407 -16.25 18.74 -13.70
C VAL A 407 -16.71 19.56 -12.51
N TRP A 408 -17.79 19.11 -11.85
CA TRP A 408 -18.23 19.67 -10.58
C TRP A 408 -17.39 19.12 -9.44
N ALA A 409 -16.73 19.99 -8.68
CA ALA A 409 -15.84 19.66 -7.57
C ALA A 409 -16.34 20.23 -6.26
N ARG A 410 -16.27 19.49 -5.17
CA ARG A 410 -16.46 20.02 -3.82
C ARG A 410 -15.24 20.86 -3.44
N VAL A 411 -15.40 21.81 -2.55
CA VAL A 411 -14.30 22.63 -2.02
C VAL A 411 -13.98 22.15 -0.60
N ALA A 412 -12.74 21.70 -0.37
CA ALA A 412 -12.27 21.47 1.00
C ALA A 412 -12.12 22.81 1.73
N SER A 413 -12.55 22.86 2.98
CA SER A 413 -12.49 24.05 3.84
C SER A 413 -11.82 23.70 5.16
N LEU A 414 -11.24 24.72 5.84
CA LEU A 414 -10.62 24.58 7.17
C LEU A 414 -11.64 24.16 8.25
N ASP A 415 -12.87 24.62 8.15
CA ASP A 415 -14.01 24.20 8.96
C ASP A 415 -15.27 24.24 8.09
N ALA A 416 -16.09 23.18 8.18
CA ALA A 416 -17.36 23.06 7.48
C ALA A 416 -18.34 22.22 8.30
N GLY A 417 -19.54 22.74 8.53
CA GLY A 417 -20.60 22.06 9.25
C GLY A 417 -21.96 22.66 8.93
N ASP A 418 -23.02 22.19 9.59
CA ASP A 418 -24.34 22.70 9.40
C ASP A 418 -24.41 24.18 9.83
N GLN A 419 -24.65 25.06 8.86
CA GLN A 419 -24.74 26.53 8.98
C GLN A 419 -23.53 27.20 9.65
N ARG A 420 -22.36 26.58 9.63
CA ARG A 420 -21.10 27.11 10.18
C ARG A 420 -19.88 26.72 9.34
N GLY A 421 -18.78 27.46 9.52
CA GLY A 421 -17.49 27.20 8.91
C GLY A 421 -16.94 28.33 8.04
N PHE A 422 -15.86 28.07 7.34
CA PHE A 422 -15.25 29.00 6.39
C PHE A 422 -15.89 28.81 5.01
N PHE A 423 -16.44 29.89 4.45
CA PHE A 423 -17.01 29.88 3.10
C PHE A 423 -16.20 30.79 2.17
N PHE A 424 -14.99 30.32 1.81
CA PHE A 424 -14.09 31.00 0.88
C PHE A 424 -14.03 30.18 -0.42
N ARG A 425 -14.75 30.64 -1.43
CA ARG A 425 -14.76 30.00 -2.75
C ARG A 425 -13.71 30.64 -3.65
N PRO A 426 -13.05 29.87 -4.54
CA PRO A 426 -12.17 30.45 -5.54
C PRO A 426 -12.96 31.31 -6.53
N GLU A 427 -12.33 32.33 -7.08
CA GLU A 427 -12.92 33.16 -8.11
C GLU A 427 -12.87 32.48 -9.49
N ILE A 428 -13.75 32.85 -10.40
CA ILE A 428 -13.74 32.33 -11.77
C ILE A 428 -12.39 32.69 -12.42
N GLY A 429 -11.77 31.68 -13.04
CA GLY A 429 -10.44 31.77 -13.63
C GLY A 429 -9.29 31.54 -12.66
N ASP A 430 -9.53 31.28 -11.37
CA ASP A 430 -8.47 30.91 -10.44
C ASP A 430 -7.93 29.50 -10.72
N GLU A 431 -6.64 29.34 -10.50
CA GLU A 431 -5.97 28.05 -10.56
C GLU A 431 -6.15 27.31 -9.23
N VAL A 432 -6.53 26.03 -9.32
CA VAL A 432 -6.83 25.20 -8.17
C VAL A 432 -6.16 23.85 -8.25
N VAL A 433 -5.79 23.29 -7.10
CA VAL A 433 -5.34 21.91 -6.97
C VAL A 433 -6.53 21.00 -6.76
N VAL A 434 -6.67 19.98 -7.61
CA VAL A 434 -7.80 19.05 -7.63
C VAL A 434 -7.31 17.64 -7.30
N GLY A 435 -7.90 17.04 -6.27
CA GLY A 435 -7.82 15.61 -5.99
C GLY A 435 -9.11 14.90 -6.35
N PHE A 436 -9.10 13.56 -6.30
CA PHE A 436 -10.27 12.74 -6.66
C PHE A 436 -10.56 11.72 -5.57
N LEU A 437 -11.79 11.71 -5.05
CA LEU A 437 -12.22 10.71 -4.08
C LEU A 437 -12.23 9.33 -4.75
N GLU A 438 -11.55 8.36 -4.15
CA GLU A 438 -11.35 7.01 -4.69
C GLU A 438 -10.71 7.00 -6.09
N ASP A 439 -9.92 8.02 -6.42
CA ASP A 439 -9.33 8.24 -7.73
C ASP A 439 -10.37 8.28 -8.89
N ASP A 440 -11.65 8.46 -8.58
CA ASP A 440 -12.75 8.53 -9.56
C ASP A 440 -12.76 9.91 -10.24
N PRO A 441 -12.52 10.01 -11.56
CA PRO A 441 -12.48 11.27 -12.29
C PRO A 441 -13.77 12.09 -12.20
N ARG A 442 -14.87 11.49 -11.78
CA ARG A 442 -16.18 12.16 -11.61
C ARG A 442 -16.35 12.78 -10.23
N ARG A 443 -15.46 12.48 -9.25
CA ARG A 443 -15.58 12.87 -7.84
C ARG A 443 -14.45 13.80 -7.42
N ALA A 444 -14.37 14.93 -8.11
CA ALA A 444 -13.33 15.93 -7.89
C ALA A 444 -13.52 16.68 -6.56
N VAL A 445 -12.40 17.03 -5.93
CA VAL A 445 -12.33 17.90 -4.73
C VAL A 445 -11.24 18.93 -4.93
N ILE A 446 -11.56 20.22 -4.81
CA ILE A 446 -10.58 21.29 -4.73
C ILE A 446 -9.95 21.25 -3.34
N LEU A 447 -8.62 21.09 -3.28
CA LEU A 447 -7.84 21.03 -2.05
C LEU A 447 -7.26 22.39 -1.65
N GLY A 448 -7.12 23.31 -2.59
CA GLY A 448 -6.60 24.64 -2.39
C GLY A 448 -6.45 25.41 -3.70
N MET A 449 -6.04 26.68 -3.59
CA MET A 449 -5.76 27.58 -4.71
C MET A 449 -4.26 27.82 -4.81
N LEU A 450 -3.79 28.16 -6.01
CA LEU A 450 -2.38 28.39 -6.29
C LEU A 450 -2.15 29.83 -6.76
N HIS A 451 -1.11 30.46 -6.21
CA HIS A 451 -0.53 31.67 -6.80
C HIS A 451 0.52 31.30 -7.85
N SER A 452 0.71 32.17 -8.83
CA SER A 452 1.73 32.02 -9.87
C SER A 452 2.29 33.37 -10.29
N SER A 453 3.29 33.38 -11.16
CA SER A 453 3.80 34.63 -11.76
C SER A 453 2.74 35.35 -12.60
N ALA A 454 1.76 34.63 -13.14
CA ALA A 454 0.63 35.21 -13.85
C ALA A 454 -0.47 35.73 -12.92
N LYS A 455 -0.60 35.17 -11.73
CA LYS A 455 -1.54 35.55 -10.67
C LYS A 455 -0.79 35.67 -9.35
N ALA A 456 -0.11 36.79 -9.17
CA ALA A 456 0.79 37.02 -8.04
C ALA A 456 0.05 37.00 -6.69
N ALA A 457 0.73 36.55 -5.66
CA ALA A 457 0.28 36.67 -4.28
C ALA A 457 0.13 38.17 -3.88
N PRO A 458 -0.75 38.49 -2.95
CA PRO A 458 -0.95 39.88 -2.48
C PRO A 458 0.22 40.43 -1.68
N LEU A 459 1.16 39.60 -1.25
CA LEU A 459 2.42 39.93 -0.59
C LEU A 459 3.58 39.21 -1.25
N THR A 460 4.76 39.78 -1.19
CA THR A 460 6.00 39.11 -1.58
C THR A 460 6.46 38.24 -0.40
N GLY A 461 6.71 36.95 -0.64
CA GLY A 461 7.24 36.06 0.40
C GLY A 461 8.66 36.47 0.83
N SER A 462 8.94 36.36 2.10
CA SER A 462 10.27 36.54 2.71
C SER A 462 10.54 35.42 3.73
N ASP A 463 11.81 35.11 4.00
CA ASP A 463 12.17 33.99 4.89
C ASP A 463 11.78 34.28 6.35
N ASP A 464 11.72 35.54 6.78
CA ASP A 464 11.27 35.96 8.11
C ASP A 464 9.76 35.76 8.32
N ASN A 465 9.00 35.73 7.21
CA ASN A 465 7.57 35.43 7.18
C ASN A 465 6.73 36.19 8.25
N HIS A 466 7.09 37.46 8.51
CA HIS A 466 6.39 38.27 9.51
C HIS A 466 4.99 38.68 9.08
N GLU A 467 4.73 38.79 7.77
CA GLU A 467 3.48 39.29 7.23
C GLU A 467 2.53 38.18 6.78
N LYS A 468 1.27 38.27 7.19
CA LYS A 468 0.19 37.37 6.79
C LYS A 468 -1.03 38.18 6.41
N LEU A 469 -1.69 37.81 5.31
CA LEU A 469 -2.77 38.63 4.75
C LEU A 469 -3.86 37.75 4.12
N TYR A 470 -5.10 38.03 4.48
CA TYR A 470 -6.25 37.74 3.63
C TYR A 470 -6.66 39.02 2.90
N LYS A 471 -6.77 38.97 1.58
CA LYS A 471 -7.23 40.10 0.76
C LYS A 471 -8.35 39.65 -0.18
N SER A 472 -9.50 40.30 -0.07
CA SER A 472 -10.62 40.03 -0.97
C SER A 472 -10.41 40.67 -2.35
N ARG A 473 -11.22 40.27 -3.33
CA ARG A 473 -11.22 40.84 -4.68
C ARG A 473 -11.39 42.35 -4.72
N SER A 474 -12.23 42.91 -3.82
CA SER A 474 -12.46 44.35 -3.72
C SER A 474 -11.37 45.09 -2.94
N GLY A 475 -10.36 44.38 -2.40
CA GLY A 475 -9.24 44.97 -1.67
C GLY A 475 -9.46 45.10 -0.14
N MET A 476 -10.56 44.58 0.40
CA MET A 476 -10.69 44.43 1.86
C MET A 476 -9.64 43.48 2.38
N ARG A 477 -9.01 43.78 3.49
CA ARG A 477 -7.93 42.95 4.04
C ARG A 477 -8.00 42.74 5.53
N LEU A 478 -7.59 41.56 5.93
CA LEU A 478 -7.24 41.21 7.30
C LEU A 478 -5.75 40.87 7.30
N TYR A 479 -4.96 41.67 8.00
CA TYR A 479 -3.50 41.60 7.97
C TYR A 479 -2.96 41.39 9.38
N PHE A 480 -1.88 40.59 9.45
CA PHE A 480 -1.11 40.34 10.66
C PHE A 480 0.36 40.64 10.38
N ASN A 481 1.04 41.24 11.37
CA ASN A 481 2.49 41.37 11.37
C ASN A 481 3.04 40.83 12.70
N ASP A 482 3.75 39.72 12.66
CA ASP A 482 4.24 39.01 13.85
C ASP A 482 5.40 39.77 14.54
N ASP A 483 6.25 40.45 13.78
CA ASP A 483 7.36 41.24 14.32
C ASP A 483 6.84 42.45 15.11
N LYS A 484 5.95 43.24 14.51
CA LYS A 484 5.37 44.40 15.11
C LYS A 484 4.15 44.11 15.99
N LYS A 485 3.67 42.86 15.97
CA LYS A 485 2.47 42.39 16.69
C LYS A 485 1.26 43.28 16.38
N VAL A 486 1.00 43.45 15.09
CA VAL A 486 -0.10 44.29 14.57
C VAL A 486 -1.15 43.40 13.95
N VAL A 487 -2.41 43.69 14.25
CA VAL A 487 -3.59 43.18 13.54
C VAL A 487 -4.32 44.39 12.93
N LEU A 488 -4.60 44.31 11.61
CA LEU A 488 -5.29 45.34 10.86
C LEU A 488 -6.46 44.76 10.08
N LEU A 489 -7.64 45.32 10.27
CA LEU A 489 -8.80 45.14 9.41
C LEU A 489 -9.04 46.44 8.63
N GLU A 490 -9.06 46.38 7.31
CA GLU A 490 -9.16 47.60 6.48
C GLU A 490 -10.07 47.42 5.26
N THR A 491 -10.78 48.46 4.91
CA THR A 491 -11.50 48.55 3.64
C THR A 491 -10.76 49.46 2.65
N PRO A 492 -10.99 49.33 1.33
CA PRO A 492 -10.29 50.17 0.32
C PRO A 492 -10.45 51.66 0.49
N ALA A 493 -11.58 52.12 1.08
CA ALA A 493 -11.85 53.54 1.31
C ALA A 493 -11.12 54.08 2.56
N GLY A 494 -10.43 53.24 3.33
CA GLY A 494 -9.64 53.68 4.47
C GLY A 494 -10.31 53.56 5.83
N ASN A 495 -11.45 52.84 5.93
CA ASN A 495 -11.97 52.47 7.25
C ASN A 495 -11.05 51.39 7.85
N ARG A 496 -10.54 51.63 9.07
CA ARG A 496 -9.51 50.78 9.69
C ARG A 496 -9.80 50.48 11.15
N LEU A 497 -9.52 49.26 11.55
CA LEU A 497 -9.34 48.85 12.94
C LEU A 497 -7.92 48.31 13.08
N THR A 498 -7.08 48.96 13.89
CA THR A 498 -5.70 48.57 14.15
C THR A 498 -5.54 48.25 15.63
N LEU A 499 -4.98 47.06 15.90
CA LEU A 499 -4.43 46.66 17.20
C LEU A 499 -2.93 46.59 17.04
N SER A 500 -2.16 47.33 17.82
CA SER A 500 -0.71 47.41 17.66
C SER A 500 -0.02 47.41 19.03
N GLU A 501 0.82 46.41 19.29
CA GLU A 501 1.72 46.46 20.44
C GLU A 501 2.90 47.41 20.18
N ASP A 502 3.32 47.55 18.92
CA ASP A 502 4.37 48.49 18.52
C ASP A 502 3.96 49.94 18.84
N ASP A 503 2.74 50.32 18.50
CA ASP A 503 2.16 51.66 18.82
C ASP A 503 1.55 51.72 20.23
N GLN A 504 1.58 50.63 20.99
CA GLN A 504 0.98 50.48 22.32
C GLN A 504 -0.48 50.94 22.38
N GLY A 505 -1.25 50.61 21.32
CA GLY A 505 -2.59 51.15 21.19
C GLY A 505 -3.57 50.36 20.34
N LEU A 506 -4.83 50.81 20.42
CA LEU A 506 -5.93 50.39 19.55
C LEU A 506 -6.48 51.64 18.86
N LYS A 507 -6.71 51.55 17.55
CA LYS A 507 -7.14 52.66 16.73
C LYS A 507 -8.30 52.25 15.80
N LEU A 508 -9.36 53.03 15.82
CA LEU A 508 -10.46 52.94 14.87
C LEU A 508 -10.50 54.26 14.08
N GLU A 509 -10.41 54.17 12.77
CA GLU A 509 -10.45 55.30 11.85
C GLU A 509 -11.46 55.04 10.74
N ASP A 510 -12.20 56.07 10.38
CA ASP A 510 -13.04 56.01 9.18
C ASP A 510 -12.47 56.82 8.01
N GLN A 511 -13.02 56.61 6.84
CA GLN A 511 -12.61 57.30 5.61
C GLN A 511 -12.88 58.84 5.64
N ASN A 512 -13.62 59.34 6.61
CA ASN A 512 -14.01 60.75 6.73
C ASN A 512 -13.12 61.52 7.74
N GLY A 513 -12.17 60.84 8.40
CA GLY A 513 -11.23 61.41 9.35
C GLY A 513 -11.71 61.38 10.81
N ASN A 514 -12.79 60.63 11.12
CA ASN A 514 -13.17 60.39 12.51
C ASN A 514 -12.27 59.30 13.11
N LYS A 515 -11.89 59.46 14.39
CA LYS A 515 -10.93 58.58 15.06
C LYS A 515 -11.32 58.31 16.51
N LEU A 516 -11.07 57.08 16.95
CA LEU A 516 -11.05 56.67 18.33
C LEU A 516 -9.71 55.96 18.60
N GLU A 517 -8.91 56.54 19.47
CA GLU A 517 -7.58 56.03 19.82
C GLU A 517 -7.51 55.71 21.32
N PHE A 518 -6.93 54.56 21.64
CA PHE A 518 -6.55 54.11 22.98
C PHE A 518 -5.03 54.03 22.99
N THR A 519 -4.40 54.79 23.86
CA THR A 519 -2.92 54.81 24.02
C THR A 519 -2.54 54.78 25.50
N ALA A 520 -1.26 54.68 25.80
CA ALA A 520 -0.75 54.78 27.18
C ALA A 520 -1.09 56.14 27.83
N GLN A 521 -1.33 57.16 27.02
CA GLN A 521 -1.70 58.51 27.50
C GLN A 521 -3.19 58.68 27.73
N GLY A 522 -4.02 57.73 27.29
CA GLY A 522 -5.46 57.78 27.48
C GLY A 522 -6.28 57.49 26.22
N VAL A 523 -7.54 57.88 26.23
CA VAL A 523 -8.50 57.69 25.14
C VAL A 523 -8.79 59.03 24.46
N LYS A 524 -8.69 59.03 23.13
CA LYS A 524 -8.98 60.21 22.30
C LYS A 524 -10.08 59.91 21.31
N LEU A 525 -11.11 60.73 21.27
CA LEU A 525 -12.18 60.68 20.30
C LEU A 525 -12.17 61.99 19.50
N GLU A 526 -11.97 61.86 18.18
CA GLU A 526 -11.97 62.99 17.24
C GLU A 526 -13.05 62.78 16.18
N SER A 527 -13.80 63.85 15.88
CA SER A 527 -14.73 63.85 14.77
C SER A 527 -14.38 65.01 13.82
N ALA A 528 -14.27 64.72 12.53
CA ALA A 528 -14.01 65.72 11.48
C ALA A 528 -15.22 66.62 11.21
N ALA A 529 -16.41 66.28 11.71
CA ALA A 529 -17.65 67.04 11.52
C ALA A 529 -18.36 67.24 12.85
N GLY A 530 -19.49 66.63 13.08
CA GLY A 530 -20.26 66.74 14.35
C GLY A 530 -20.10 65.47 15.20
N LEU A 531 -20.13 65.64 16.51
CA LEU A 531 -20.16 64.52 17.47
C LEU A 531 -21.46 64.63 18.30
N GLU A 532 -22.28 63.58 18.31
CA GLU A 532 -23.45 63.44 19.11
C GLU A 532 -23.31 62.26 20.09
N ILE A 533 -23.51 62.56 21.39
CA ILE A 533 -23.49 61.52 22.44
C ILE A 533 -24.88 61.49 23.08
N LYS A 534 -25.58 60.35 22.95
CA LYS A 534 -26.89 60.09 23.52
C LYS A 534 -26.88 58.92 24.47
N ALA A 535 -27.49 59.11 25.65
CA ALA A 535 -27.78 58.01 26.56
C ALA A 535 -29.29 57.95 26.83
N ALA A 536 -29.90 56.77 26.74
CA ALA A 536 -31.30 56.56 27.10
C ALA A 536 -31.52 56.65 28.62
N GLY A 537 -30.47 56.41 29.41
CA GLY A 537 -30.46 56.61 30.86
C GLY A 537 -29.57 57.78 31.29
N GLU A 538 -28.75 57.55 32.27
CA GLU A 538 -27.84 58.57 32.83
C GLU A 538 -26.54 58.64 32.00
N LEU A 539 -26.04 59.85 31.73
CA LEU A 539 -24.73 60.16 31.23
C LEU A 539 -23.88 60.78 32.32
N LYS A 540 -22.84 60.14 32.79
CA LYS A 540 -21.88 60.65 33.76
C LYS A 540 -20.53 60.90 33.10
N LEU A 541 -20.02 62.15 33.23
CA LEU A 541 -18.69 62.55 32.90
C LEU A 541 -17.98 62.98 34.16
N SER A 542 -16.91 62.30 34.56
CA SER A 542 -16.15 62.64 35.77
C SER A 542 -14.64 62.54 35.51
N GLY A 543 -13.89 63.44 36.08
CA GLY A 543 -12.45 63.53 36.02
C GLY A 543 -11.90 64.45 37.08
N GLN A 544 -10.58 64.47 37.29
CA GLN A 544 -9.91 65.41 38.17
C GLN A 544 -10.11 66.85 37.70
N SER A 545 -10.17 67.03 36.39
CA SER A 545 -10.58 68.28 35.74
C SER A 545 -11.41 67.99 34.51
N ALA A 546 -12.37 68.79 34.15
CA ALA A 546 -13.13 68.73 32.91
C ALA A 546 -13.13 70.09 32.23
N GLU A 547 -12.79 70.17 30.97
CA GLU A 547 -12.86 71.39 30.16
C GLU A 547 -13.90 71.23 29.06
N LEU A 548 -14.85 72.15 28.95
CA LEU A 548 -15.75 72.25 27.83
C LEU A 548 -15.51 73.62 27.14
N LYS A 549 -14.97 73.55 25.93
CA LYS A 549 -14.58 74.73 25.16
C LYS A 549 -15.27 74.77 23.80
N SER A 550 -15.85 75.90 23.46
CA SER A 550 -16.51 76.16 22.20
C SER A 550 -16.07 77.50 21.63
N SER A 551 -15.85 77.61 20.32
CA SER A 551 -15.65 78.88 19.62
C SER A 551 -16.99 79.62 19.34
N GLY A 552 -18.09 78.96 19.52
CA GLY A 552 -19.44 79.49 19.34
C GLY A 552 -20.25 79.41 20.63
N THR A 553 -21.49 78.98 20.53
CA THR A 553 -22.40 78.90 21.68
C THR A 553 -22.33 77.58 22.40
N THR A 554 -22.19 77.59 23.75
CA THR A 554 -22.41 76.41 24.58
C THR A 554 -23.80 76.49 25.19
N THR A 555 -24.62 75.49 24.97
CA THR A 555 -25.95 75.39 25.53
C THR A 555 -26.07 74.21 26.49
N VAL A 556 -26.41 74.45 27.74
CA VAL A 556 -26.73 73.44 28.75
C VAL A 556 -28.18 73.53 29.11
N LYS A 557 -28.96 72.45 28.93
CA LYS A 557 -30.39 72.40 29.27
C LYS A 557 -30.70 71.22 30.17
N GLY A 558 -31.49 71.45 31.21
CA GLY A 558 -31.98 70.39 32.10
C GLY A 558 -33.08 70.91 32.97
N ALA A 559 -33.87 70.09 33.67
CA ALA A 559 -34.84 70.49 34.64
C ALA A 559 -34.19 71.26 35.82
N SER A 560 -32.94 70.91 36.14
CA SER A 560 -32.08 71.73 37.03
C SER A 560 -30.64 71.64 36.52
N VAL A 561 -29.89 72.73 36.64
CA VAL A 561 -28.43 72.78 36.31
C VAL A 561 -27.77 73.35 37.59
N ALA A 562 -26.88 72.53 38.21
CA ALA A 562 -26.09 72.98 39.36
C ALA A 562 -24.63 73.21 38.87
N ILE A 563 -24.10 74.42 39.10
CA ILE A 563 -22.72 74.82 38.84
C ILE A 563 -22.17 75.34 40.18
N ASN A 564 -21.16 74.56 40.71
CA ASN A 564 -20.55 74.91 42.00
C ASN A 564 -19.30 75.76 41.80
#